data_8a6f24037b19d34289c5882dacf5f2d1
#
_entry.id   8a6f24037b19d34289c5882dacf5f2d1
#
_cell.length_a   1.000
_cell.length_b   1.000
_cell.length_c   1.000
_cell.angle_alpha   90.00
_cell.angle_beta   90.00
_cell.angle_gamma   90.00
#
_symmetry.space_group_name_H-M   'P 1'
#
loop_
_entity.id
_entity.type
_entity.pdbx_description
1 polymer ?
#
loop_
_entity_poly.entity_id
_entity_poly.type
_entity_poly.pdbx_seq_one_letter_code
_entity_poly.pdbx_strand_id
1 'polypeptide(L)'
;MVGSNVSFDHSRARIRALVRSASLEMTARGAAVNDLAKAELPTGSRVYITALPGDSANAVLATALRVHEMGLTPVPHLGARYVTEPRTFENLLRSLVRDAGVDQALVIGGDVARP
;
A
#
# COMPACT_ATOMS: atom_id res chain seq x y z
N MET A 1 -14.04 11.03 41.05
CA MET A 1 -13.07 10.46 40.08
C MET A 1 -13.45 10.67 38.61
N VAL A 2 -14.20 11.72 38.38
CA VAL A 2 -14.67 12.07 37.02
C VAL A 2 -13.51 12.42 36.09
N GLY A 3 -12.42 13.03 36.59
CA GLY A 3 -11.29 13.46 35.77
C GLY A 3 -10.47 12.34 35.11
N SER A 4 -10.34 11.15 35.73
CA SER A 4 -9.59 10.03 35.16
C SER A 4 -10.34 9.39 34.00
N ASN A 5 -11.67 9.33 34.05
CA ASN A 5 -12.49 8.80 32.94
C ASN A 5 -12.46 9.73 31.71
N VAL A 6 -12.54 11.04 31.92
CA VAL A 6 -12.45 12.04 30.87
C VAL A 6 -11.09 11.95 30.13
N SER A 7 -10.00 11.84 30.91
CA SER A 7 -8.65 11.70 30.35
C SER A 7 -8.51 10.40 29.52
N PHE A 8 -9.05 9.29 30.03
CA PHE A 8 -9.02 7.99 29.34
C PHE A 8 -9.80 8.03 28.02
N ASP A 9 -11.02 8.59 28.03
CA ASP A 9 -11.83 8.73 26.84
C ASP A 9 -11.18 9.63 25.79
N HIS A 10 -10.54 10.72 26.22
CA HIS A 10 -9.79 11.61 25.34
C HIS A 10 -8.61 10.87 24.66
N SER A 11 -7.88 10.07 25.42
CA SER A 11 -6.76 9.27 24.90
C SER A 11 -7.25 8.21 23.91
N ARG A 12 -8.36 7.55 24.19
CA ARG A 12 -8.98 6.58 23.25
C ARG A 12 -9.41 7.25 21.94
N ALA A 13 -10.00 8.44 22.03
CA ALA A 13 -10.41 9.19 20.85
C ALA A 13 -9.21 9.58 19.99
N ARG A 14 -8.10 9.98 20.59
CA ARG A 14 -6.84 10.29 19.87
C ARG A 14 -6.23 9.05 19.22
N ILE A 15 -6.22 7.92 19.90
CA ILE A 15 -5.73 6.66 19.37
C ILE A 15 -6.59 6.23 18.17
N ARG A 16 -7.91 6.31 18.27
CA ARG A 16 -8.82 6.01 17.17
C ARG A 16 -8.57 6.90 15.95
N ALA A 17 -8.40 8.19 16.18
CA ALA A 17 -8.11 9.14 15.09
C ALA A 17 -6.78 8.80 14.40
N LEU A 18 -5.75 8.44 15.17
CA LEU A 18 -4.47 8.03 14.64
C LEU A 18 -4.58 6.75 13.81
N VAL A 19 -5.29 5.74 14.30
CA VAL A 19 -5.50 4.47 13.61
C VAL A 19 -6.30 4.67 12.32
N ARG A 20 -7.33 5.52 12.33
CA ARG A 20 -8.13 5.81 11.13
C ARG A 20 -7.35 6.49 10.01
N SER A 21 -6.34 7.30 10.37
CA SER A 21 -5.48 7.97 9.41
C SER A 21 -4.21 7.18 9.08
N ALA A 22 -4.01 6.02 9.71
CA ALA A 22 -2.84 5.19 9.48
C ALA A 22 -2.87 4.57 8.09
N SER A 23 -1.69 4.38 7.52
CA SER A 23 -1.47 3.56 6.34
C SER A 23 -1.02 2.17 6.74
N LEU A 24 -1.21 1.21 5.83
CA LEU A 24 -0.72 -0.15 5.98
C LEU A 24 0.31 -0.47 4.93
N GLU A 25 1.16 -1.40 5.24
CA GLU A 25 2.13 -1.94 4.29
C GLU A 25 1.88 -3.43 4.10
N MET A 26 2.00 -3.90 2.86
CA MET A 26 1.86 -5.30 2.51
C MET A 26 2.83 -5.67 1.38
N THR A 27 3.12 -6.95 1.26
CA THR A 27 3.89 -7.46 0.12
C THR A 27 3.00 -7.71 -1.09
N ALA A 28 3.58 -7.70 -2.28
CA ALA A 28 2.89 -8.01 -3.53
C ALA A 28 2.64 -9.52 -3.71
N ARG A 29 2.21 -10.20 -2.64
CA ARG A 29 1.94 -11.65 -2.62
C ARG A 29 0.49 -11.91 -2.23
N GLY A 30 -0.15 -12.83 -2.94
CA GLY A 30 -1.60 -13.04 -2.88
C GLY A 30 -2.18 -13.32 -1.49
N ALA A 31 -1.44 -13.99 -0.59
CA ALA A 31 -1.91 -14.27 0.76
C ALA A 31 -2.14 -13.00 1.60
N ALA A 32 -1.29 -11.99 1.44
CA ALA A 32 -1.40 -10.74 2.17
C ALA A 32 -2.69 -9.97 1.83
N VAL A 33 -3.15 -10.06 0.59
CA VAL A 33 -4.40 -9.41 0.16
C VAL A 33 -5.62 -10.01 0.85
N ASN A 34 -5.63 -11.32 1.09
CA ASN A 34 -6.73 -11.97 1.79
C ASN A 34 -6.82 -11.52 3.25
N ASP A 35 -5.69 -11.31 3.90
CA ASP A 35 -5.64 -10.78 5.26
C ASP A 35 -6.11 -9.32 5.30
N LEU A 36 -5.77 -8.55 4.29
CA LEU A 36 -6.20 -7.17 4.15
C LEU A 36 -7.72 -7.05 4.07
N ALA A 37 -8.37 -7.93 3.33
CA ALA A 37 -9.83 -7.94 3.22
C ALA A 37 -10.54 -8.14 4.56
N LYS A 38 -9.90 -8.84 5.51
CA LYS A 38 -10.42 -9.06 6.86
C LYS A 38 -10.20 -7.90 7.82
N ALA A 39 -9.34 -6.97 7.48
CA ALA A 39 -8.92 -5.89 8.38
C ALA A 39 -9.96 -4.77 8.55
N GLU A 40 -11.01 -4.75 7.73
CA GLU A 40 -12.11 -3.77 7.81
C GLU A 40 -11.61 -2.31 7.88
N LEU A 41 -10.71 -1.95 6.98
CA LEU A 41 -10.13 -0.62 6.95
C LEU A 41 -11.11 0.44 6.46
N PRO A 42 -10.99 1.69 6.94
CA PRO A 42 -11.76 2.80 6.39
C PRO A 42 -11.54 2.94 4.87
N THR A 43 -12.61 3.24 4.13
CA THR A 43 -12.54 3.50 2.69
C THR A 43 -11.50 4.58 2.39
N GLY A 44 -10.69 4.35 1.38
CA GLY A 44 -9.62 5.27 0.99
C GLY A 44 -8.33 5.13 1.78
N SER A 45 -8.25 4.23 2.78
CA SER A 45 -7.00 3.98 3.50
C SER A 45 -5.88 3.62 2.54
N ARG A 46 -4.71 4.21 2.76
CA ARG A 46 -3.53 3.94 1.94
C ARG A 46 -2.91 2.61 2.29
N VAL A 47 -2.62 1.83 1.26
CA VAL A 47 -1.96 0.54 1.39
C VAL A 47 -0.69 0.58 0.55
N TYR A 48 0.45 0.59 1.21
CA TYR A 48 1.76 0.53 0.56
C TYR A 48 2.04 -0.90 0.15
N ILE A 49 2.39 -1.09 -1.11
CA ILE A 49 2.64 -2.41 -1.69
C ILE A 49 4.13 -2.54 -1.97
N THR A 50 4.80 -3.38 -1.19
CA THR A 50 6.23 -3.64 -1.31
C THR A 50 6.47 -4.81 -2.27
N ALA A 51 7.23 -4.58 -3.33
CA ALA A 51 7.77 -5.64 -4.18
C ALA A 51 9.08 -6.16 -3.56
N LEU A 52 9.15 -7.46 -3.33
CA LEU A 52 10.38 -8.12 -2.90
C LEU A 52 11.22 -8.52 -4.11
N PRO A 53 12.54 -8.71 -3.94
CA PRO A 53 13.37 -9.25 -5.01
C PRO A 53 12.77 -10.53 -5.59
N GLY A 54 12.64 -10.58 -6.92
CA GLY A 54 11.99 -11.69 -7.63
C GLY A 54 10.49 -11.52 -7.87
N ASP A 55 9.82 -10.57 -7.25
CA ASP A 55 8.42 -10.27 -7.56
C ASP A 55 8.33 -9.58 -8.94
N SER A 56 7.36 -10.00 -9.74
CA SER A 56 7.16 -9.44 -11.07
C SER A 56 6.37 -8.13 -11.04
N ALA A 57 6.50 -7.32 -12.09
CA ALA A 57 5.65 -6.16 -12.31
C ALA A 57 4.16 -6.52 -12.32
N ASN A 58 3.82 -7.69 -12.87
CA ASN A 58 2.45 -8.18 -12.88
C ASN A 58 1.91 -8.48 -11.49
N ALA A 59 2.75 -8.97 -10.57
CA ALA A 59 2.35 -9.20 -9.18
C ALA A 59 2.01 -7.89 -8.47
N VAL A 60 2.80 -6.86 -8.67
CA VAL A 60 2.54 -5.52 -8.12
C VAL A 60 1.24 -4.95 -8.67
N LEU A 61 1.03 -5.02 -9.98
CA LEU A 61 -0.19 -4.55 -10.62
C LEU A 61 -1.42 -5.32 -10.15
N ALA A 62 -1.35 -6.64 -10.11
CA ALA A 62 -2.46 -7.46 -9.65
C ALA A 62 -2.85 -7.14 -8.20
N THR A 63 -1.87 -6.94 -7.33
CA THR A 63 -2.10 -6.55 -5.93
C THR A 63 -2.74 -5.16 -5.83
N ALA A 64 -2.23 -4.19 -6.60
CA ALA A 64 -2.78 -2.84 -6.64
C ALA A 64 -4.24 -2.82 -7.13
N LEU A 65 -4.55 -3.60 -8.14
CA LEU A 65 -5.93 -3.75 -8.64
C LEU A 65 -6.87 -4.28 -7.55
N ARG A 66 -6.47 -5.31 -6.83
CA ARG A 66 -7.28 -5.88 -5.75
C ARG A 66 -7.46 -4.90 -4.59
N VAL A 67 -6.43 -4.18 -4.21
CA VAL A 67 -6.52 -3.12 -3.19
C VAL A 67 -7.50 -2.04 -3.62
N HIS A 68 -7.42 -1.61 -4.87
CA HIS A 68 -8.34 -0.63 -5.44
C HIS A 68 -9.79 -1.12 -5.45
N GLU A 69 -10.03 -2.37 -5.82
CA GLU A 69 -11.36 -2.99 -5.82
C GLU A 69 -12.00 -3.05 -4.43
N MET A 70 -11.19 -3.09 -3.38
CA MET A 70 -11.66 -3.02 -1.99
C MET A 70 -12.04 -1.60 -1.53
N GLY A 71 -11.91 -0.60 -2.38
CA GLY A 71 -12.15 0.80 -2.01
C GLY A 71 -10.98 1.43 -1.24
N LEU A 72 -9.80 0.83 -1.27
CA LEU A 72 -8.58 1.32 -0.64
C LEU A 72 -7.69 2.01 -1.69
N THR A 73 -6.70 2.75 -1.23
CA THR A 73 -5.78 3.49 -2.09
C THR A 73 -4.43 2.79 -2.17
N PRO A 74 -4.12 2.13 -3.29
CA PRO A 74 -2.82 1.47 -3.45
C PRO A 74 -1.70 2.49 -3.68
N VAL A 75 -0.59 2.32 -2.97
CA VAL A 75 0.63 3.11 -3.12
C VAL A 75 1.79 2.14 -3.36
N PRO A 76 2.13 1.82 -4.61
CA PRO A 76 3.18 0.87 -4.89
C PRO A 76 4.57 1.44 -4.56
N HIS A 77 5.45 0.58 -4.04
CA HIS A 77 6.88 0.84 -4.00
C HIS A 77 7.46 0.53 -5.37
N LEU A 78 8.20 1.47 -5.91
CA LEU A 78 8.90 1.32 -7.18
C LEU A 78 10.40 1.34 -6.93
N GLY A 79 11.04 0.19 -7.09
CA GLY A 79 12.47 0.05 -6.92
C GLY A 79 13.21 0.49 -8.17
N ALA A 80 13.99 1.56 -8.10
CA ALA A 80 14.72 2.08 -9.26
C ALA A 80 15.67 1.03 -9.87
N ARG A 81 16.30 0.21 -9.04
CA ARG A 81 17.23 -0.84 -9.50
C ARG A 81 16.55 -2.04 -10.12
N TYR A 82 15.21 -2.18 -10.00
CA TYR A 82 14.43 -3.24 -10.63
C TYR A 82 14.00 -2.88 -12.05
N VAL A 83 14.15 -1.62 -12.43
CA VAL A 83 13.80 -1.14 -13.76
C VAL A 83 14.95 -1.52 -14.72
N THR A 84 14.78 -2.62 -15.42
CA THR A 84 15.76 -3.10 -16.42
C THR A 84 15.38 -2.72 -17.83
N GLU A 85 14.10 -2.47 -18.10
CA GLU A 85 13.59 -2.09 -19.40
C GLU A 85 12.59 -0.93 -19.27
N PRO A 86 12.90 0.25 -19.84
CA PRO A 86 12.05 1.44 -19.70
C PRO A 86 10.63 1.25 -20.21
N ARG A 87 10.43 0.52 -21.31
CA ARG A 87 9.10 0.30 -21.90
C ARG A 87 8.22 -0.54 -20.99
N THR A 88 8.74 -1.59 -20.41
CA THR A 88 8.02 -2.45 -19.45
C THR A 88 7.61 -1.65 -18.24
N PHE A 89 8.48 -0.81 -17.73
CA PHE A 89 8.20 0.07 -16.60
C PHE A 89 7.12 1.12 -16.94
N GLU A 90 7.21 1.74 -18.10
CA GLU A 90 6.21 2.70 -18.57
C GLU A 90 4.83 2.05 -18.69
N ASN A 91 4.74 0.85 -19.24
CA ASN A 91 3.49 0.11 -19.35
C ASN A 91 2.91 -0.23 -17.97
N LEU A 92 3.76 -0.61 -17.02
CA LEU A 92 3.34 -0.82 -15.63
C LEU A 92 2.74 0.45 -15.02
N LEU A 93 3.42 1.58 -15.16
CA LEU A 93 2.94 2.85 -14.64
C LEU A 93 1.59 3.24 -15.26
N ARG A 94 1.43 3.09 -16.56
CA ARG A 94 0.17 3.37 -17.23
C ARG A 94 -0.98 2.51 -16.70
N SER A 95 -0.73 1.23 -16.51
CA SER A 95 -1.73 0.31 -15.97
C SER A 95 -2.07 0.63 -14.51
N LEU A 96 -1.08 0.94 -13.69
CA LEU A 96 -1.30 1.34 -12.30
C LEU A 96 -2.19 2.60 -12.20
N VAL A 97 -1.93 3.59 -13.02
CA VAL A 97 -2.71 4.84 -13.02
C VAL A 97 -4.12 4.61 -13.58
N ARG A 98 -4.21 3.98 -14.73
CA ARG A 98 -5.48 3.81 -15.44
C ARG A 98 -6.41 2.81 -14.78
N ASP A 99 -5.87 1.65 -14.38
CA ASP A 99 -6.68 0.51 -13.98
C ASP A 99 -6.80 0.37 -12.46
N ALA A 100 -5.74 0.72 -11.73
CA ALA A 100 -5.70 0.61 -10.27
C ALA A 100 -5.87 1.97 -9.53
N GLY A 101 -6.10 3.05 -10.26
CA GLY A 101 -6.32 4.36 -9.67
C GLY A 101 -5.15 4.91 -8.87
N VAL A 102 -3.94 4.46 -9.16
CA VAL A 102 -2.72 4.90 -8.45
C VAL A 102 -2.42 6.35 -8.78
N ASP A 103 -2.33 7.18 -7.76
CA ASP A 103 -1.94 8.59 -7.87
C ASP A 103 -0.66 8.91 -7.08
N GLN A 104 -0.17 7.95 -6.30
CA GLN A 104 1.04 8.09 -5.51
C GLN A 104 1.87 6.81 -5.59
N ALA A 105 3.17 6.97 -5.57
CA ALA A 105 4.12 5.86 -5.48
C ALA A 105 5.29 6.25 -4.58
N LEU A 106 5.86 5.26 -3.90
CA LEU A 106 7.10 5.44 -3.17
C LEU A 106 8.26 4.90 -4.00
N VAL A 107 9.15 5.79 -4.40
CA VAL A 107 10.34 5.41 -5.16
C VAL A 107 11.49 5.12 -4.20
N ILE A 108 12.05 3.94 -4.30
CA ILE A 108 13.18 3.46 -3.48
C ILE A 108 14.33 3.01 -4.38
N GLY A 109 15.54 2.93 -3.81
CA GLY A 109 16.70 2.45 -4.54
C GLY A 109 16.59 0.98 -4.96
N GLY A 110 16.10 0.13 -4.05
CA GLY A 110 16.01 -1.32 -4.23
C GLY A 110 17.19 -2.06 -3.63
N ASP A 111 17.03 -3.38 -3.45
CA ASP A 111 17.97 -4.24 -2.73
C ASP A 111 18.90 -5.07 -3.63
N VAL A 112 18.89 -4.83 -4.93
CA VAL A 112 19.77 -5.54 -5.85
C VAL A 112 21.18 -4.94 -5.83
N ALA A 113 22.19 -5.79 -5.85
CA ALA A 113 23.59 -5.35 -5.75
C ALA A 113 24.05 -4.53 -6.96
N ARG A 114 23.45 -4.76 -8.13
CA ARG A 114 23.75 -4.04 -9.38
C ARG A 114 22.45 -3.70 -10.10
N PRO A 115 22.38 -2.52 -10.69
CA PRO A 115 21.21 -2.15 -11.52
C PRO A 115 21.19 -2.93 -12.84
#